data_f5bef06defec81981f89e6f1f5aaf0a6
#
_entry.id   f5bef06defec81981f89e6f1f5aaf0a6
#
_cell.length_a   1.000
_cell.length_b   1.000
_cell.length_c   1.000
_cell.angle_alpha   90.00
_cell.angle_beta   90.00
_cell.angle_gamma   90.00
#
_symmetry.space_group_name_H-M   'P 1'
#
loop_
_entity.id
_entity.type
_entity.pdbx_description
1 polymer ?
#
loop_
_entity_poly.entity_id
_entity_poly.type
_entity_poly.pdbx_seq_one_letter_code
_entity_poly.pdbx_strand_id
1 'polypeptide(L)'
;CKSLNGTFLFSPNFSIGVNLFFELNKYLSKMMKNHEDYKLNINEKHHIEKVDKPSGTAIKLANDIIKNSNYSSWILDGNTTKNDINIDSYREGNEKGFHEIKYTSKNDEITISHNAKNRFSFALGSVLSAEYIIGKKGVFTINDVINNIKI
;
A
#
# COMPACT_ATOMS: atom_id res chain seq x y z
N CYS A 1 15.70 -16.62 14.69
CA CYS A 1 15.00 -17.54 13.78
C CYS A 1 16.02 -18.35 12.97
N LYS A 2 16.88 -17.72 12.16
CA LYS A 2 17.86 -18.44 11.30
C LYS A 2 18.82 -19.31 12.08
N SER A 3 19.40 -18.81 13.19
CA SER A 3 20.35 -19.54 14.04
C SER A 3 19.80 -20.81 14.69
N LEU A 4 18.47 -20.89 14.88
CA LEU A 4 17.78 -22.02 15.47
C LEU A 4 16.98 -22.83 14.43
N ASN A 5 17.27 -22.65 13.14
CA ASN A 5 16.55 -23.30 12.04
C ASN A 5 15.02 -23.20 12.17
N GLY A 6 14.54 -22.06 12.64
CA GLY A 6 13.13 -21.75 12.84
C GLY A 6 12.46 -21.23 11.57
N THR A 7 11.16 -20.95 11.67
CA THR A 7 10.35 -20.36 10.60
C THR A 7 9.64 -19.13 11.12
N PHE A 8 9.71 -18.02 10.38
CA PHE A 8 9.05 -16.78 10.74
C PHE A 8 8.53 -16.08 9.48
N LEU A 9 7.29 -15.63 9.52
CA LEU A 9 6.72 -14.80 8.47
C LEU A 9 6.20 -13.50 9.08
N PHE A 10 6.57 -12.39 8.46
CA PHE A 10 6.17 -11.04 8.87
C PHE A 10 5.54 -10.26 7.72
N SER A 11 4.45 -9.57 8.01
CA SER A 11 3.87 -8.57 7.12
C SER A 11 3.17 -7.48 7.93
N PRO A 12 3.29 -6.19 7.58
CA PRO A 12 2.49 -5.12 8.16
C PRO A 12 1.02 -5.20 7.75
N ASN A 13 0.72 -5.92 6.66
CA ASN A 13 -0.63 -6.12 6.15
C ASN A 13 -0.72 -7.46 5.42
N PHE A 14 -1.66 -8.31 5.81
CA PHE A 14 -1.85 -9.64 5.22
C PHE A 14 -2.86 -9.68 4.07
N SER A 15 -3.59 -8.59 3.77
CA SER A 15 -4.50 -8.58 2.62
C SER A 15 -3.72 -8.73 1.32
N ILE A 16 -4.06 -9.77 0.56
CA ILE A 16 -3.47 -10.02 -0.77
C ILE A 16 -3.75 -8.83 -1.69
N GLY A 17 -5.00 -8.32 -1.71
CA GLY A 17 -5.37 -7.18 -2.53
C GLY A 17 -4.57 -5.92 -2.22
N VAL A 18 -4.34 -5.61 -0.94
CA VAL A 18 -3.49 -4.47 -0.53
C VAL A 18 -2.04 -4.66 -0.99
N ASN A 19 -1.50 -5.87 -0.88
CA ASN A 19 -0.13 -6.12 -1.29
C ASN A 19 0.05 -6.08 -2.83
N LEU A 20 -0.92 -6.59 -3.59
CA LEU A 20 -0.96 -6.40 -5.05
C LEU A 20 -1.06 -4.92 -5.42
N PHE A 21 -1.86 -4.15 -4.69
CA PHE A 21 -1.96 -2.70 -4.87
C PHE A 21 -0.63 -1.99 -4.60
N PHE A 22 0.16 -2.41 -3.59
CA PHE A 22 1.51 -1.89 -3.38
C PHE A 22 2.44 -2.18 -4.57
N GLU A 23 2.39 -3.37 -5.16
CA GLU A 23 3.23 -3.69 -6.33
C GLU A 23 2.82 -2.87 -7.56
N LEU A 24 1.52 -2.71 -7.82
CA LEU A 24 1.01 -1.83 -8.87
C LEU A 24 1.46 -0.38 -8.67
N ASN A 25 1.39 0.13 -7.43
CA ASN A 25 1.87 1.45 -7.08
C ASN A 25 3.35 1.65 -7.42
N LYS A 26 4.20 0.70 -7.04
CA LYS A 26 5.65 0.75 -7.35
C LYS A 26 5.90 0.75 -8.85
N TYR A 27 5.16 -0.06 -9.60
CA TYR A 27 5.29 -0.12 -11.04
C TYR A 27 4.85 1.19 -11.71
N LEU A 28 3.65 1.68 -11.34
CA LEU A 28 3.12 2.93 -11.87
C LEU A 28 4.03 4.12 -11.55
N SER A 29 4.53 4.21 -10.30
CA SER A 29 5.42 5.32 -9.91
C SER A 29 6.73 5.35 -10.70
N LYS A 30 7.29 4.19 -11.07
CA LYS A 30 8.45 4.11 -11.97
C LYS A 30 8.13 4.61 -13.38
N MET A 31 6.97 4.25 -13.92
CA MET A 31 6.53 4.72 -15.23
C MET A 31 6.32 6.25 -15.23
N MET A 32 5.69 6.77 -14.18
CA MET A 32 5.36 8.18 -14.03
C MET A 32 6.55 9.08 -13.71
N LYS A 33 7.71 8.51 -13.40
CA LYS A 33 8.90 9.27 -12.93
C LYS A 33 9.32 10.44 -13.81
N ASN A 34 9.20 10.28 -15.12
CA ASN A 34 9.63 11.30 -16.11
C ASN A 34 8.45 12.13 -16.67
N HIS A 35 7.24 11.99 -16.12
CA HIS A 35 6.03 12.69 -16.53
C HIS A 35 5.68 13.80 -15.54
N GLU A 36 6.47 14.88 -15.56
CA GLU A 36 6.38 15.99 -14.59
C GLU A 36 5.13 16.85 -14.70
N ASP A 37 4.37 16.72 -15.77
CA ASP A 37 3.07 17.36 -16.00
C ASP A 37 1.94 16.73 -15.17
N TYR A 38 2.15 15.51 -14.64
CA TYR A 38 1.22 14.87 -13.73
C TYR A 38 1.50 15.23 -12.28
N LYS A 39 0.47 15.71 -11.60
CA LYS A 39 0.47 15.91 -10.15
C LYS A 39 -0.07 14.67 -9.46
N LEU A 40 0.63 14.23 -8.42
CA LEU A 40 0.25 13.06 -7.63
C LEU A 40 -0.50 13.47 -6.36
N ASN A 41 -1.58 12.74 -6.07
CA ASN A 41 -2.28 12.79 -4.81
C ASN A 41 -2.58 11.37 -4.30
N ILE A 42 -2.56 11.18 -2.99
CA ILE A 42 -3.02 9.97 -2.32
C ILE A 42 -4.25 10.31 -1.50
N ASN A 43 -5.33 9.56 -1.67
CA ASN A 43 -6.54 9.67 -0.85
C ASN A 43 -6.73 8.41 -0.02
N GLU A 44 -7.08 8.57 1.25
CA GLU A 44 -7.46 7.44 2.10
C GLU A 44 -8.71 7.74 2.91
N LYS A 45 -9.54 6.70 3.13
CA LYS A 45 -10.72 6.78 4.00
C LYS A 45 -10.80 5.59 4.93
N HIS A 46 -11.12 5.83 6.18
CA HIS A 46 -11.34 4.83 7.21
C HIS A 46 -12.48 5.24 8.13
N HIS A 47 -12.93 4.30 8.97
CA HIS A 47 -13.95 4.56 9.98
C HIS A 47 -13.52 5.63 11.01
N ILE A 48 -14.49 6.26 11.64
CA ILE A 48 -14.27 7.37 12.57
C ILE A 48 -13.42 7.01 13.80
N GLU A 49 -13.42 5.74 14.20
CA GLU A 49 -12.66 5.26 15.37
C GLU A 49 -11.16 5.03 15.08
N LYS A 50 -10.71 5.15 13.81
CA LYS A 50 -9.30 4.96 13.47
C LYS A 50 -8.47 6.16 13.92
N VAL A 51 -7.57 5.93 14.87
CA VAL A 51 -6.79 6.98 15.54
C VAL A 51 -5.62 7.48 14.68
N ASP A 52 -4.86 6.56 14.06
CA ASP A 52 -3.69 6.91 13.24
C ASP A 52 -4.11 7.64 11.95
N LYS A 53 -3.44 8.76 11.66
CA LYS A 53 -3.67 9.63 10.50
C LYS A 53 -2.33 10.21 10.03
N PRO A 54 -1.89 9.94 8.79
CA PRO A 54 -2.49 9.02 7.84
C PRO A 54 -2.30 7.55 8.27
N SER A 55 -3.02 6.64 7.58
CA SER A 55 -2.90 5.21 7.83
C SER A 55 -1.52 4.66 7.46
N GLY A 56 -1.09 3.58 8.13
CA GLY A 56 0.15 2.90 7.76
C GLY A 56 0.21 2.45 6.30
N THR A 57 -0.93 2.13 5.69
CA THR A 57 -1.04 1.81 4.25
C THR A 57 -0.75 3.04 3.37
N ALA A 58 -1.32 4.20 3.69
CA ALA A 58 -1.06 5.43 2.95
C ALA A 58 0.40 5.87 3.06
N ILE A 59 0.98 5.79 4.26
CA ILE A 59 2.42 6.06 4.48
C ILE A 59 3.28 5.12 3.64
N LYS A 60 2.96 3.82 3.60
CA LYS A 60 3.70 2.87 2.78
C LYS A 60 3.59 3.17 1.29
N LEU A 61 2.41 3.51 0.79
CA LEU A 61 2.20 3.91 -0.60
C LEU A 61 3.08 5.12 -0.96
N ALA A 62 3.06 6.17 -0.14
CA ALA A 62 3.88 7.36 -0.33
C ALA A 62 5.38 7.04 -0.31
N ASN A 63 5.84 6.25 0.66
CA ASN A 63 7.25 5.84 0.75
C ASN A 63 7.70 4.97 -0.43
N ASP A 64 6.83 4.10 -0.95
CA ASP A 64 7.12 3.30 -2.15
C ASP A 64 7.21 4.21 -3.40
N ILE A 65 6.39 5.26 -3.50
CA ILE A 65 6.47 6.26 -4.59
C ILE A 65 7.77 7.06 -4.49
N ILE A 66 8.11 7.58 -3.32
CA ILE A 66 9.35 8.35 -3.09
C ILE A 66 10.58 7.54 -3.53
N LYS A 67 10.62 6.25 -3.21
CA LYS A 67 11.73 5.37 -3.61
C LYS A 67 11.85 5.13 -5.12
N ASN A 68 10.76 5.29 -5.87
CA ASN A 68 10.67 4.94 -7.28
C ASN A 68 10.46 6.14 -8.23
N SER A 69 10.39 7.36 -7.70
CA SER A 69 10.10 8.58 -8.45
C SER A 69 11.00 9.75 -8.05
N ASN A 70 10.64 10.97 -8.43
CA ASN A 70 11.35 12.20 -8.09
C ASN A 70 10.74 12.94 -6.87
N TYR A 71 9.70 12.38 -6.25
CA TYR A 71 9.16 12.92 -5.00
C TYR A 71 10.12 12.68 -3.84
N SER A 72 10.17 13.62 -2.89
CA SER A 72 11.12 13.60 -1.75
C SER A 72 10.46 13.43 -0.39
N SER A 73 9.21 13.84 -0.26
CA SER A 73 8.44 13.76 0.99
C SER A 73 6.94 13.66 0.74
N TRP A 74 6.19 13.51 1.81
CA TRP A 74 4.73 13.59 1.79
C TRP A 74 4.23 14.54 2.91
N ILE A 75 3.07 15.15 2.68
CA ILE A 75 2.40 16.07 3.61
C ILE A 75 0.97 15.58 3.80
N LEU A 76 0.48 15.65 5.03
CA LEU A 76 -0.89 15.30 5.38
C LEU A 76 -1.80 16.53 5.27
N ASP A 77 -2.88 16.43 4.48
CA ASP A 77 -3.95 17.45 4.36
C ASP A 77 -3.39 18.88 4.20
N GLY A 78 -2.34 19.06 3.40
CA GLY A 78 -1.60 20.33 3.38
C GLY A 78 -1.26 20.88 2.00
N ASN A 79 -0.66 22.07 2.02
CA ASN A 79 -0.11 22.68 0.82
C ASN A 79 1.24 22.05 0.48
N THR A 80 1.32 21.42 -0.68
CA THR A 80 2.51 20.72 -1.16
C THR A 80 3.37 21.62 -2.04
N THR A 81 4.68 21.39 -2.00
CA THR A 81 5.62 21.87 -3.02
C THR A 81 5.60 20.93 -4.22
N LYS A 82 6.37 21.27 -5.28
CA LYS A 82 6.45 20.43 -6.50
C LYS A 82 6.88 18.97 -6.20
N ASN A 83 7.69 18.75 -5.16
CA ASN A 83 8.29 17.46 -4.85
C ASN A 83 7.66 16.75 -3.67
N ASP A 84 6.55 17.24 -3.16
CA ASP A 84 5.81 16.63 -2.06
C ASP A 84 4.57 15.89 -2.57
N ILE A 85 4.27 14.76 -1.97
CA ILE A 85 3.04 14.02 -2.19
C ILE A 85 2.01 14.51 -1.17
N ASN A 86 0.84 14.96 -1.62
CA ASN A 86 -0.26 15.21 -0.70
C ASN A 86 -0.94 13.89 -0.34
N ILE A 87 -1.23 13.69 0.95
CA ILE A 87 -2.09 12.60 1.45
C ILE A 87 -3.33 13.25 2.07
N ASP A 88 -4.47 13.12 1.39
CA ASP A 88 -5.78 13.49 1.94
C ASP A 88 -6.34 12.32 2.74
N SER A 89 -6.59 12.54 4.02
CA SER A 89 -7.00 11.49 4.94
C SER A 89 -8.36 11.78 5.55
N TYR A 90 -9.33 10.90 5.32
CA TYR A 90 -10.71 11.05 5.76
C TYR A 90 -11.10 10.00 6.81
N ARG A 91 -11.95 10.40 7.74
CA ARG A 91 -12.54 9.54 8.76
C ARG A 91 -14.05 9.66 8.65
N GLU A 92 -14.70 8.65 8.05
CA GLU A 92 -16.10 8.70 7.68
C GLU A 92 -16.80 7.38 8.00
N GLY A 93 -17.92 7.45 8.70
CA GLY A 93 -18.83 6.34 8.93
C GLY A 93 -18.13 5.06 9.42
N ASN A 94 -18.37 3.95 8.70
CA ASN A 94 -17.84 2.62 9.01
C ASN A 94 -16.92 2.07 7.91
N GLU A 95 -16.22 2.96 7.20
CA GLU A 95 -15.30 2.61 6.13
C GLU A 95 -14.20 1.65 6.58
N LYS A 96 -14.05 0.52 5.87
CA LYS A 96 -13.10 -0.53 6.26
C LYS A 96 -11.67 -0.26 5.83
N GLY A 97 -11.50 0.64 4.86
CA GLY A 97 -10.23 1.09 4.32
C GLY A 97 -10.28 1.25 2.81
N PHE A 98 -10.32 2.49 2.38
CA PHE A 98 -10.18 2.89 0.98
C PHE A 98 -8.85 3.61 0.80
N HIS A 99 -8.13 3.29 -0.28
CA HIS A 99 -6.89 3.96 -0.67
C HIS A 99 -6.90 4.17 -2.18
N GLU A 100 -6.52 5.35 -2.59
CA GLU A 100 -6.44 5.76 -3.99
C GLU A 100 -5.14 6.49 -4.25
N ILE A 101 -4.56 6.25 -5.41
CA ILE A 101 -3.42 6.98 -5.95
C ILE A 101 -3.88 7.58 -7.26
N LYS A 102 -3.78 8.88 -7.37
CA LYS A 102 -4.24 9.65 -8.52
C LYS A 102 -3.11 10.51 -9.08
N TYR A 103 -2.83 10.33 -10.35
CA TYR A 103 -1.97 11.19 -11.16
C TYR A 103 -2.83 12.01 -12.10
N THR A 104 -2.79 13.33 -12.00
CA THR A 104 -3.62 14.25 -12.76
C THR A 104 -2.77 15.20 -13.57
N SER A 105 -3.00 15.25 -14.87
CA SER A 105 -2.46 16.26 -15.80
C SER A 105 -3.55 17.27 -16.18
N LYS A 106 -3.20 18.19 -17.07
CA LYS A 106 -4.16 19.12 -17.69
C LYS A 106 -5.17 18.39 -18.59
N ASN A 107 -4.79 17.23 -19.14
CA ASN A 107 -5.54 16.59 -20.22
C ASN A 107 -6.29 15.33 -19.77
N ASP A 108 -5.77 14.64 -18.73
CA ASP A 108 -6.30 13.36 -18.28
C ASP A 108 -5.88 13.04 -16.83
N GLU A 109 -6.39 11.94 -16.31
CA GLU A 109 -5.96 11.39 -15.03
C GLU A 109 -5.80 9.86 -15.09
N ILE A 110 -4.86 9.36 -14.30
CA ILE A 110 -4.65 7.94 -14.06
C ILE A 110 -4.92 7.67 -12.59
N THR A 111 -5.88 6.79 -12.31
CA THR A 111 -6.25 6.44 -10.94
C THR A 111 -6.15 4.94 -10.73
N ILE A 112 -5.50 4.53 -9.66
CA ILE A 112 -5.55 3.17 -9.14
C ILE A 112 -6.08 3.22 -7.70
N SER A 113 -6.95 2.29 -7.32
CA SER A 113 -7.54 2.27 -5.99
C SER A 113 -7.73 0.86 -5.45
N HIS A 114 -7.76 0.76 -4.13
CA HIS A 114 -8.12 -0.44 -3.38
C HIS A 114 -9.19 -0.08 -2.35
N ASN A 115 -10.30 -0.83 -2.36
CA ASN A 115 -11.39 -0.67 -1.41
C ASN A 115 -11.64 -1.98 -0.66
N ALA A 116 -11.39 -1.99 0.64
CA ALA A 116 -11.68 -3.12 1.52
C ALA A 116 -13.17 -3.15 1.88
N LYS A 117 -13.92 -4.06 1.28
CA LYS A 117 -15.37 -4.22 1.58
C LYS A 117 -15.62 -4.81 2.98
N ASN A 118 -14.70 -5.63 3.47
CA ASN A 118 -14.75 -6.27 4.79
C ASN A 118 -13.34 -6.67 5.23
N ARG A 119 -13.22 -7.26 6.42
CA ARG A 119 -11.93 -7.73 6.96
C ARG A 119 -11.55 -9.16 6.55
N PHE A 120 -12.37 -9.84 5.78
CA PHE A 120 -12.13 -11.23 5.39
C PHE A 120 -10.82 -11.42 4.59
N SER A 121 -10.50 -10.47 3.69
CA SER A 121 -9.26 -10.51 2.90
C SER A 121 -7.99 -10.52 3.74
N PHE A 122 -8.01 -9.86 4.91
CA PHE A 122 -6.87 -9.85 5.85
C PHE A 122 -6.75 -11.22 6.55
N ALA A 123 -7.86 -11.78 7.01
CA ALA A 123 -7.90 -13.10 7.64
C ALA A 123 -7.47 -14.20 6.66
N LEU A 124 -8.01 -14.18 5.44
CA LEU A 124 -7.65 -15.13 4.38
C LEU A 124 -6.14 -15.09 4.08
N GLY A 125 -5.57 -13.89 3.90
CA GLY A 125 -4.14 -13.75 3.65
C GLY A 125 -3.27 -14.25 4.80
N SER A 126 -3.73 -14.11 6.05
CA SER A 126 -3.05 -14.68 7.23
C SER A 126 -3.05 -16.21 7.20
N VAL A 127 -4.19 -16.84 6.87
CA VAL A 127 -4.30 -18.29 6.72
C VAL A 127 -3.39 -18.80 5.61
N LEU A 128 -3.45 -18.20 4.42
CA LEU A 128 -2.59 -18.56 3.29
C LEU A 128 -1.10 -18.41 3.63
N SER A 129 -0.76 -17.39 4.42
CA SER A 129 0.61 -17.20 4.89
C SER A 129 1.05 -18.29 5.86
N ALA A 130 0.16 -18.71 6.77
CA ALA A 130 0.42 -19.81 7.69
C ALA A 130 0.61 -21.14 6.94
N GLU A 131 -0.24 -21.44 5.97
CA GLU A 131 -0.12 -22.62 5.11
C GLU A 131 1.16 -22.60 4.28
N TYR A 132 1.53 -21.44 3.73
CA TYR A 132 2.73 -21.26 2.91
C TYR A 132 4.01 -21.63 3.64
N ILE A 133 4.13 -21.33 4.96
CA ILE A 133 5.36 -21.58 5.72
C ILE A 133 5.48 -23.00 6.26
N ILE A 134 4.44 -23.86 6.09
CA ILE A 134 4.49 -25.24 6.56
C ILE A 134 5.66 -25.98 5.90
N GLY A 135 6.51 -26.61 6.70
CA GLY A 135 7.69 -27.34 6.24
C GLY A 135 8.86 -26.49 5.74
N LYS A 136 8.71 -25.15 5.66
CA LYS A 136 9.79 -24.25 5.25
C LYS A 136 10.61 -23.77 6.44
N LYS A 137 11.87 -23.37 6.17
CA LYS A 137 12.78 -22.81 7.18
C LYS A 137 13.28 -21.45 6.71
N GLY A 138 13.29 -20.46 7.62
CA GLY A 138 13.78 -19.12 7.31
C GLY A 138 12.82 -18.01 7.70
N VAL A 139 13.10 -16.81 7.16
CA VAL A 139 12.30 -15.60 7.35
C VAL A 139 11.63 -15.26 6.03
N PHE A 140 10.32 -15.12 6.07
CA PHE A 140 9.45 -14.87 4.92
C PHE A 140 8.63 -13.59 5.08
N THR A 141 8.12 -13.09 3.98
CA THR A 141 7.22 -11.95 3.88
C THR A 141 5.96 -12.34 3.12
N ILE A 142 4.94 -11.50 3.13
CA ILE A 142 3.73 -11.71 2.32
C ILE A 142 4.04 -11.74 0.81
N ASN A 143 5.11 -11.08 0.35
CA ASN A 143 5.50 -11.12 -1.05
C ASN A 143 5.96 -12.51 -1.47
N ASP A 144 6.62 -13.25 -0.56
CA ASP A 144 6.99 -14.65 -0.82
C ASP A 144 5.74 -15.52 -0.99
N VAL A 145 4.69 -15.23 -0.23
CA VAL A 145 3.39 -15.91 -0.34
C VAL A 145 2.74 -15.60 -1.68
N ILE A 146 2.57 -14.32 -2.00
CA ILE A 146 1.89 -13.86 -3.23
C ILE A 146 2.55 -14.38 -4.50
N ASN A 147 3.88 -14.37 -4.55
CA ASN A 147 4.65 -14.84 -5.71
C ASN A 147 4.57 -16.37 -5.93
N ASN A 148 4.11 -17.11 -4.93
CA ASN A 148 4.03 -18.58 -4.97
C ASN A 148 2.60 -19.12 -4.91
N ILE A 149 1.58 -18.30 -4.68
CA ILE A 149 0.18 -18.69 -4.83
C ILE A 149 -0.13 -18.79 -6.32
N LYS A 150 -0.45 -19.98 -6.80
CA LYS A 150 -1.10 -20.14 -8.10
C LYS A 150 -2.56 -19.71 -7.94
N ILE A 151 -2.88 -18.51 -8.42
CA ILE A 151 -4.25 -18.02 -8.54
C ILE A 151 -4.89 -18.72 -9.75
#